data_b73d6ba71908e9bd44533cf6854af5c9
#
_entry.id   b73d6ba71908e9bd44533cf6854af5c9
#
_cell.length_a   1.000
_cell.length_b   1.000
_cell.length_c   1.000
_cell.angle_alpha   90.00
_cell.angle_beta   90.00
_cell.angle_gamma   90.00
#
_symmetry.space_group_name_H-M   'P 1'
#
loop_
_entity.id
_entity.type
_entity.pdbx_description
1 polymer ?
#
loop_
_entity_poly.entity_id
_entity_poly.type
_entity_poly.pdbx_seq_one_letter_code
_entity_poly.pdbx_strand_id
1 'polypeptide(L)'
;MASDNVKDKGTAKMANSINTNVGAMVALQNLNATNRELTVAQNRVNTGLAVANAKDNGAIFAVASNMRADMGALTAVKNSIQRGQAVIDIALAAGETISKAIEEQKALAVAIQSSAAGSASETAYLADFNALGTEITAALAGATFDGTNIYAAGSATNNLVVQTSIAGTYTVHGVAAAATTVATATGTVVRAGATVAAVDAAGAAFNARLATLGSHSKSLERQLTFPSKMQDALESGVGNLVDADLAKESARLTALQTKQQLGVQALGIANQSSSILLGLFR
;
A
#
# COMPACT_ATOMS: atom_id res chain seq x y z
N MET A 1 37.26 25.05 -68.05
CA MET A 1 38.64 24.58 -67.94
C MET A 1 38.83 23.91 -66.61
N ALA A 2 39.34 22.70 -66.71
CA ALA A 2 39.93 21.82 -65.70
C ALA A 2 39.05 21.37 -64.53
N SER A 3 38.43 20.22 -64.71
CA SER A 3 37.98 19.28 -63.69
C SER A 3 39.21 18.64 -63.04
N ASP A 4 39.39 18.89 -61.76
CA ASP A 4 40.38 18.14 -60.95
C ASP A 4 39.70 16.91 -60.34
N ASN A 5 40.06 15.80 -60.92
CA ASN A 5 39.69 14.44 -60.57
C ASN A 5 40.52 13.98 -59.38
N VAL A 6 40.06 14.23 -58.16
CA VAL A 6 40.69 13.67 -56.98
C VAL A 6 40.26 12.19 -56.89
N LYS A 7 41.10 11.34 -57.47
CA LYS A 7 41.03 9.88 -57.33
C LYS A 7 41.15 9.51 -55.87
N ASP A 8 40.07 8.94 -55.34
CA ASP A 8 40.06 8.16 -54.15
C ASP A 8 41.07 7.00 -54.24
N LYS A 9 42.25 7.18 -53.64
CA LYS A 9 43.31 6.20 -53.50
C LYS A 9 43.58 5.81 -52.06
N GLY A 10 42.54 5.52 -51.27
CA GLY A 10 42.73 5.31 -49.82
C GLY A 10 42.35 3.97 -49.22
N THR A 11 41.60 3.08 -49.93
CA THR A 11 40.95 1.97 -49.20
C THR A 11 41.39 0.54 -49.65
N ALA A 12 42.30 0.39 -50.58
CA ALA A 12 42.69 -0.93 -51.12
C ALA A 12 43.98 -1.53 -50.56
N LYS A 13 44.67 -0.94 -49.59
CA LYS A 13 46.05 -1.37 -49.20
C LYS A 13 46.19 -2.10 -47.87
N MET A 14 45.13 -2.41 -47.14
CA MET A 14 45.24 -3.03 -45.82
C MET A 14 44.79 -4.50 -45.74
N ALA A 15 44.43 -5.16 -46.83
CA ALA A 15 43.92 -6.52 -46.79
C ALA A 15 44.99 -7.60 -46.48
N ASN A 16 46.27 -7.32 -46.69
CA ASN A 16 47.36 -8.29 -46.57
C ASN A 16 48.52 -7.81 -45.63
N SER A 17 48.25 -6.98 -44.62
CA SER A 17 49.29 -6.61 -43.66
C SER A 17 49.54 -7.74 -42.67
N ILE A 18 50.77 -8.24 -42.61
CA ILE A 18 51.23 -9.27 -41.64
C ILE A 18 51.26 -8.70 -40.22
N ASN A 19 51.49 -7.41 -40.07
CA ASN A 19 51.56 -6.72 -38.76
C ASN A 19 50.18 -6.29 -38.21
N THR A 20 49.16 -6.19 -39.07
CA THR A 20 47.84 -5.73 -38.64
C THR A 20 46.77 -6.63 -39.33
N ASN A 21 46.22 -7.57 -38.55
CA ASN A 21 45.15 -8.44 -39.03
C ASN A 21 43.77 -7.75 -38.79
N VAL A 22 43.34 -6.99 -39.81
CA VAL A 22 42.03 -6.26 -39.76
C VAL A 22 40.87 -7.25 -39.61
N GLY A 23 40.93 -8.44 -40.23
CA GLY A 23 39.90 -9.47 -40.11
C GLY A 23 39.75 -9.98 -38.65
N ALA A 24 40.85 -10.23 -37.96
CA ALA A 24 40.84 -10.62 -36.57
C ALA A 24 40.34 -9.50 -35.66
N MET A 25 40.69 -8.24 -35.95
CA MET A 25 40.21 -7.06 -35.18
C MET A 25 38.69 -6.89 -35.30
N VAL A 26 38.13 -7.03 -36.52
CA VAL A 26 36.68 -6.96 -36.76
C VAL A 26 35.96 -8.15 -36.09
N ALA A 27 36.54 -9.38 -36.21
CA ALA A 27 35.99 -10.56 -35.54
C ALA A 27 35.96 -10.39 -34.00
N LEU A 28 37.04 -9.86 -33.41
CA LEU A 28 37.13 -9.56 -31.98
C LEU A 28 36.12 -8.47 -31.53
N GLN A 29 35.96 -7.42 -32.33
CA GLN A 29 34.97 -6.36 -32.05
C GLN A 29 33.55 -6.92 -32.05
N ASN A 30 33.20 -7.77 -33.05
CA ASN A 30 31.90 -8.42 -33.13
C ASN A 30 31.69 -9.42 -31.99
N LEU A 31 32.72 -10.19 -31.59
CA LEU A 31 32.66 -11.09 -30.43
C LEU A 31 32.41 -10.34 -29.14
N ASN A 32 33.11 -9.23 -28.93
CA ASN A 32 32.92 -8.37 -27.75
C ASN A 32 31.52 -7.73 -27.70
N ALA A 33 30.97 -7.35 -28.87
CA ALA A 33 29.60 -6.86 -28.95
C ALA A 33 28.59 -7.97 -28.59
N THR A 34 28.77 -9.18 -29.14
CA THR A 34 27.95 -10.35 -28.85
C THR A 34 28.00 -10.74 -27.39
N ASN A 35 29.17 -10.70 -26.74
CA ASN A 35 29.32 -10.97 -25.31
C ASN A 35 28.57 -9.95 -24.44
N ARG A 36 28.59 -8.67 -24.79
CA ARG A 36 27.80 -7.66 -24.08
C ARG A 36 26.30 -7.89 -24.21
N GLU A 37 25.84 -8.18 -25.44
CA GLU A 37 24.41 -8.49 -25.68
C GLU A 37 23.98 -9.77 -24.94
N LEU A 38 24.83 -10.79 -24.89
CA LEU A 38 24.60 -12.04 -24.19
C LEU A 38 24.46 -11.81 -22.68
N THR A 39 25.33 -11.00 -22.09
CA THR A 39 25.23 -10.62 -20.67
C THR A 39 23.92 -9.88 -20.38
N VAL A 40 23.48 -8.97 -21.26
CA VAL A 40 22.19 -8.27 -21.11
C VAL A 40 21.02 -9.25 -21.18
N ALA A 41 21.02 -10.15 -22.18
CA ALA A 41 19.94 -11.15 -22.33
C ALA A 41 19.89 -12.10 -21.11
N GLN A 42 21.07 -12.55 -20.61
CA GLN A 42 21.15 -13.36 -19.39
C GLN A 42 20.54 -12.63 -18.18
N ASN A 43 20.89 -11.37 -17.97
CA ASN A 43 20.36 -10.57 -16.87
C ASN A 43 18.85 -10.43 -16.96
N ARG A 44 18.30 -10.18 -18.17
CA ARG A 44 16.86 -10.06 -18.39
C ARG A 44 16.12 -11.37 -18.14
N VAL A 45 16.69 -12.50 -18.56
CA VAL A 45 16.12 -13.82 -18.26
C VAL A 45 16.17 -14.15 -16.79
N ASN A 46 17.27 -13.81 -16.10
CA ASN A 46 17.44 -14.08 -14.67
C ASN A 46 16.56 -13.21 -13.78
N THR A 47 16.37 -11.95 -14.16
CA THR A 47 15.57 -10.99 -13.36
C THR A 47 14.10 -10.96 -13.76
N GLY A 48 13.76 -11.42 -14.94
CA GLY A 48 12.43 -11.25 -15.53
C GLY A 48 12.16 -9.83 -16.01
N LEU A 49 13.14 -8.91 -15.95
CA LEU A 49 12.96 -7.49 -16.23
C LEU A 49 13.71 -7.07 -17.48
N ALA A 50 13.04 -6.33 -18.36
CA ALA A 50 13.65 -5.63 -19.50
C ALA A 50 14.46 -4.41 -19.02
N VAL A 51 13.99 -3.75 -17.95
CA VAL A 51 14.64 -2.59 -17.29
C VAL A 51 14.81 -2.91 -15.81
N ALA A 52 15.95 -3.48 -15.45
CA ALA A 52 16.27 -3.84 -14.07
C ALA A 52 16.94 -2.68 -13.28
N ASN A 53 17.65 -1.79 -13.98
CA ASN A 53 18.39 -0.70 -13.36
C ASN A 53 18.42 0.55 -14.26
N ALA A 54 18.89 1.67 -13.68
CA ALA A 54 18.96 2.95 -14.40
C ALA A 54 19.88 2.95 -15.63
N LYS A 55 20.85 2.00 -15.73
CA LYS A 55 21.74 1.88 -16.89
C LYS A 55 21.03 1.29 -18.11
N ASP A 56 19.97 0.50 -17.89
CA ASP A 56 19.20 -0.10 -18.98
C ASP A 56 18.33 0.94 -19.67
N ASN A 57 17.58 1.72 -18.88
CA ASN A 57 16.82 2.89 -19.32
C ASN A 57 16.47 3.77 -18.10
N GLY A 58 17.18 4.89 -17.94
CA GLY A 58 17.03 5.77 -16.79
C GLY A 58 15.63 6.41 -16.68
N ALA A 59 15.00 6.74 -17.82
CA ALA A 59 13.66 7.35 -17.80
C ALA A 59 12.58 6.34 -17.34
N ILE A 60 12.55 5.15 -17.93
CA ILE A 60 11.60 4.10 -17.54
C ILE A 60 11.85 3.65 -16.11
N PHE A 61 13.11 3.47 -15.70
CA PHE A 61 13.47 3.11 -14.34
C PHE A 61 12.97 4.14 -13.32
N ALA A 62 13.13 5.44 -13.59
CA ALA A 62 12.66 6.51 -12.71
C ALA A 62 11.14 6.50 -12.57
N VAL A 63 10.39 6.34 -13.67
CA VAL A 63 8.93 6.22 -13.64
C VAL A 63 8.50 5.00 -12.84
N ALA A 64 9.07 3.83 -13.13
CA ALA A 64 8.75 2.59 -12.41
C ALA A 64 9.09 2.66 -10.92
N SER A 65 10.20 3.33 -10.56
CA SER A 65 10.59 3.55 -9.16
C SER A 65 9.58 4.45 -8.44
N ASN A 66 9.11 5.52 -9.07
CA ASN A 66 8.07 6.38 -8.49
C ASN A 66 6.75 5.62 -8.32
N MET A 67 6.32 4.84 -9.32
CA MET A 67 5.12 4.02 -9.22
C MET A 67 5.21 2.97 -8.11
N ARG A 68 6.39 2.36 -7.90
CA ARG A 68 6.63 1.44 -6.77
C ARG A 68 6.59 2.15 -5.42
N ALA A 69 7.12 3.38 -5.34
CA ALA A 69 7.00 4.20 -4.13
C ALA A 69 5.53 4.54 -3.82
N ASP A 70 4.74 4.89 -4.85
CA ASP A 70 3.31 5.13 -4.71
C ASP A 70 2.54 3.89 -4.26
N MET A 71 2.87 2.69 -4.77
CA MET A 71 2.31 1.42 -4.29
C MET A 71 2.63 1.17 -2.82
N GLY A 72 3.87 1.46 -2.40
CA GLY A 72 4.26 1.39 -0.98
C GLY A 72 3.44 2.35 -0.11
N ALA A 73 3.24 3.59 -0.58
CA ALA A 73 2.41 4.58 0.11
C ALA A 73 0.93 4.15 0.18
N LEU A 74 0.38 3.57 -0.89
CA LEU A 74 -0.97 3.01 -0.90
C LEU A 74 -1.14 1.85 0.07
N THR A 75 -0.11 1.02 0.26
CA THR A 75 -0.13 -0.03 1.29
C THR A 75 -0.24 0.57 2.70
N ALA A 76 0.50 1.63 2.99
CA ALA A 76 0.38 2.35 4.26
C ALA A 76 -1.00 2.99 4.43
N VAL A 77 -1.58 3.54 3.35
CA VAL A 77 -2.97 4.05 3.34
C VAL A 77 -3.98 2.94 3.68
N LYS A 78 -3.87 1.77 3.05
CA LYS A 78 -4.75 0.61 3.36
C LYS A 78 -4.65 0.22 4.83
N ASN A 79 -3.44 0.13 5.38
CA ASN A 79 -3.22 -0.17 6.80
C ASN A 79 -3.83 0.90 7.72
N SER A 80 -3.78 2.18 7.32
CA SER A 80 -4.41 3.27 8.07
C SER A 80 -5.94 3.14 8.08
N ILE A 81 -6.55 2.81 6.93
CA ILE A 81 -8.00 2.59 6.83
C ILE A 81 -8.42 1.39 7.68
N GLN A 82 -7.70 0.28 7.62
CA GLN A 82 -7.98 -0.91 8.42
C GLN A 82 -7.88 -0.66 9.92
N ARG A 83 -6.88 0.10 10.37
CA ARG A 83 -6.81 0.54 11.77
C ARG A 83 -8.00 1.42 12.14
N GLY A 84 -8.37 2.36 11.26
CA GLY A 84 -9.54 3.19 11.48
C GLY A 84 -10.83 2.39 11.62
N GLN A 85 -11.01 1.37 10.79
CA GLN A 85 -12.13 0.43 10.89
C GLN A 85 -12.11 -0.32 12.22
N ALA A 86 -10.96 -0.86 12.65
CA ALA A 86 -10.85 -1.58 13.91
C ALA A 86 -11.21 -0.71 15.12
N VAL A 87 -10.84 0.58 15.12
CA VAL A 87 -11.25 1.54 16.17
C VAL A 87 -12.77 1.69 16.21
N ILE A 88 -13.40 1.84 15.03
CA ILE A 88 -14.85 2.00 14.94
C ILE A 88 -15.58 0.70 15.34
N ASP A 89 -15.08 -0.47 14.94
CA ASP A 89 -15.69 -1.76 15.24
C ASP A 89 -15.67 -2.03 16.76
N ILE A 90 -14.59 -1.70 17.46
CA ILE A 90 -14.52 -1.77 18.92
C ILE A 90 -15.50 -0.79 19.57
N ALA A 91 -15.60 0.43 19.02
CA ALA A 91 -16.57 1.39 19.51
C ALA A 91 -18.02 0.92 19.31
N LEU A 92 -18.32 0.29 18.18
CA LEU A 92 -19.64 -0.29 17.92
C LEU A 92 -19.94 -1.47 18.86
N ALA A 93 -18.97 -2.36 19.10
CA ALA A 93 -19.13 -3.48 20.03
C ALA A 93 -19.40 -2.99 21.48
N ALA A 94 -18.63 -2.00 21.95
CA ALA A 94 -18.91 -1.34 23.22
C ALA A 94 -20.28 -0.67 23.22
N GLY A 95 -20.66 -0.07 22.08
CA GLY A 95 -21.96 0.57 21.90
C GLY A 95 -23.15 -0.40 22.03
N GLU A 96 -23.02 -1.62 21.57
CA GLU A 96 -24.07 -2.66 21.76
C GLU A 96 -24.25 -2.99 23.25
N THR A 97 -23.15 -3.11 24.00
CA THR A 97 -23.20 -3.36 25.46
C THR A 97 -23.85 -2.21 26.18
N ILE A 98 -23.47 -0.97 25.83
CA ILE A 98 -24.05 0.25 26.41
C ILE A 98 -25.53 0.36 26.09
N SER A 99 -25.97 0.03 24.88
CA SER A 99 -27.40 0.08 24.50
C SER A 99 -28.23 -0.87 25.34
N LYS A 100 -27.74 -2.09 25.63
CA LYS A 100 -28.42 -3.05 26.52
C LYS A 100 -28.51 -2.51 27.96
N ALA A 101 -27.41 -1.94 28.49
CA ALA A 101 -27.43 -1.36 29.81
C ALA A 101 -28.41 -0.16 29.92
N ILE A 102 -28.55 0.63 28.87
CA ILE A 102 -29.56 1.73 28.82
C ILE A 102 -30.99 1.16 28.80
N GLU A 103 -31.24 0.05 28.09
CA GLU A 103 -32.55 -0.61 28.09
C GLU A 103 -32.91 -1.13 29.50
N GLU A 104 -31.95 -1.73 30.22
CA GLU A 104 -32.15 -2.17 31.61
C GLU A 104 -32.35 -0.98 32.54
N GLN A 105 -31.60 0.12 32.38
CA GLN A 105 -31.81 1.38 33.11
C GLN A 105 -33.23 1.92 32.88
N LYS A 106 -33.79 1.80 31.68
CA LYS A 106 -35.17 2.23 31.39
C LYS A 106 -36.19 1.42 32.21
N ALA A 107 -36.01 0.08 32.30
CA ALA A 107 -36.88 -0.75 33.12
C ALA A 107 -36.78 -0.36 34.61
N LEU A 108 -35.59 -0.13 35.11
CA LEU A 108 -35.37 0.35 36.50
C LEU A 108 -35.95 1.75 36.72
N ALA A 109 -35.85 2.66 35.75
CA ALA A 109 -36.47 3.98 35.85
C ALA A 109 -38.02 3.92 36.04
N VAL A 110 -38.66 3.00 35.31
CA VAL A 110 -40.11 2.72 35.52
C VAL A 110 -40.36 2.22 36.95
N ALA A 111 -39.55 1.26 37.44
CA ALA A 111 -39.71 0.69 38.78
C ALA A 111 -39.48 1.77 39.88
N ILE A 112 -38.49 2.64 39.71
CA ILE A 112 -38.19 3.76 40.60
C ILE A 112 -39.37 4.73 40.66
N GLN A 113 -39.92 5.12 39.50
CA GLN A 113 -41.03 6.05 39.43
C GLN A 113 -42.36 5.51 40.03
N SER A 114 -42.54 4.17 39.93
CA SER A 114 -43.72 3.50 40.49
C SER A 114 -43.60 3.15 41.97
N SER A 115 -42.41 3.16 42.53
CA SER A 115 -42.18 2.89 43.98
C SER A 115 -42.54 4.10 44.84
N ALA A 116 -42.89 3.83 46.12
CA ALA A 116 -43.09 4.91 47.08
C ALA A 116 -41.79 5.64 47.40
N ALA A 117 -41.83 6.98 47.41
CA ALA A 117 -40.64 7.80 47.71
C ALA A 117 -40.02 7.47 49.09
N GLY A 118 -38.73 7.21 49.13
CA GLY A 118 -37.99 6.86 50.34
C GLY A 118 -38.16 5.41 50.80
N SER A 119 -38.79 4.55 49.96
CA SER A 119 -38.95 3.14 50.29
C SER A 119 -37.65 2.35 50.09
N ALA A 120 -37.55 1.21 50.77
CA ALA A 120 -36.44 0.29 50.61
C ALA A 120 -36.33 -0.22 49.16
N SER A 121 -37.48 -0.44 48.50
CA SER A 121 -37.52 -0.83 47.11
C SER A 121 -36.96 0.24 46.17
N GLU A 122 -37.29 1.51 46.38
CA GLU A 122 -36.72 2.62 45.61
C GLU A 122 -35.20 2.66 45.77
N THR A 123 -34.73 2.53 47.02
CA THR A 123 -33.29 2.58 47.32
C THR A 123 -32.54 1.43 46.60
N ALA A 124 -33.13 0.22 46.57
CA ALA A 124 -32.55 -0.92 45.86
C ALA A 124 -32.51 -0.67 44.31
N TYR A 125 -33.61 -0.23 43.71
CA TYR A 125 -33.64 0.07 42.28
C TYR A 125 -32.73 1.21 41.88
N LEU A 126 -32.54 2.24 42.75
CA LEU A 126 -31.55 3.31 42.52
C LEU A 126 -30.13 2.79 42.60
N ALA A 127 -29.84 1.83 43.49
CA ALA A 127 -28.51 1.21 43.54
C ALA A 127 -28.19 0.45 42.26
N ASP A 128 -29.13 -0.36 41.76
CA ASP A 128 -28.99 -1.11 40.50
C ASP A 128 -28.87 -0.17 39.31
N PHE A 129 -29.67 0.90 39.26
CA PHE A 129 -29.61 1.91 38.21
C PHE A 129 -28.22 2.60 38.16
N ASN A 130 -27.67 2.95 39.32
CA ASN A 130 -26.35 3.56 39.42
C ASN A 130 -25.22 2.55 39.10
N ALA A 131 -25.40 1.25 39.42
CA ALA A 131 -24.46 0.19 39.02
C ALA A 131 -24.36 0.05 37.50
N LEU A 132 -25.49 0.05 36.78
CA LEU A 132 -25.53 0.09 35.33
C LEU A 132 -24.89 1.35 34.76
N GLY A 133 -25.06 2.51 35.40
CA GLY A 133 -24.38 3.75 35.04
C GLY A 133 -22.84 3.63 35.12
N THR A 134 -22.36 2.94 36.14
CA THR A 134 -20.93 2.68 36.32
C THR A 134 -20.43 1.71 35.23
N GLU A 135 -21.20 0.68 34.89
CA GLU A 135 -20.89 -0.26 33.81
C GLU A 135 -20.81 0.46 32.46
N ILE A 136 -21.78 1.31 32.13
CA ILE A 136 -21.74 2.13 30.91
C ILE A 136 -20.47 3.00 30.86
N THR A 137 -20.12 3.64 31.99
CA THR A 137 -18.91 4.46 32.07
C THR A 137 -17.65 3.63 31.85
N ALA A 138 -17.58 2.42 32.42
CA ALA A 138 -16.47 1.51 32.22
C ALA A 138 -16.39 1.01 30.75
N ALA A 139 -17.53 0.70 30.13
CA ALA A 139 -17.59 0.31 28.72
C ALA A 139 -17.12 1.44 27.79
N LEU A 140 -17.55 2.67 28.05
CA LEU A 140 -17.08 3.87 27.32
C LEU A 140 -15.57 4.06 27.45
N ALA A 141 -15.03 3.93 28.66
CA ALA A 141 -13.59 4.06 28.92
C ALA A 141 -12.80 2.91 28.34
N GLY A 142 -13.35 1.69 28.34
CA GLY A 142 -12.73 0.48 27.80
C GLY A 142 -12.71 0.40 26.28
N ALA A 143 -13.49 1.20 25.58
CA ALA A 143 -13.58 1.20 24.10
C ALA A 143 -12.34 1.84 23.46
N THR A 144 -11.16 1.27 23.73
CA THR A 144 -9.86 1.76 23.24
C THR A 144 -9.23 0.78 22.27
N PHE A 145 -8.66 1.32 21.20
CA PHE A 145 -7.80 0.56 20.28
C PHE A 145 -6.60 1.43 19.88
N ASP A 146 -5.41 0.89 20.02
CA ASP A 146 -4.15 1.58 19.69
C ASP A 146 -4.05 2.97 20.35
N GLY A 147 -4.52 3.07 21.62
CA GLY A 147 -4.53 4.31 22.39
C GLY A 147 -5.62 5.33 21.99
N THR A 148 -6.44 5.00 21.00
CA THR A 148 -7.54 5.87 20.54
C THR A 148 -8.87 5.39 21.11
N ASN A 149 -9.63 6.31 21.73
CA ASN A 149 -10.99 6.09 22.21
C ASN A 149 -11.91 7.14 21.62
N ILE A 150 -12.85 6.72 20.78
CA ILE A 150 -13.81 7.62 20.11
C ILE A 150 -14.82 8.21 21.11
N TYR A 151 -15.09 7.53 22.24
CA TYR A 151 -16.03 7.97 23.27
C TYR A 151 -15.40 8.85 24.35
N ALA A 152 -14.07 9.02 24.35
CA ALA A 152 -13.42 9.76 25.40
C ALA A 152 -13.97 11.21 25.49
N ALA A 153 -14.33 11.59 26.72
CA ALA A 153 -14.93 12.90 27.00
C ALA A 153 -13.94 14.03 26.73
N GLY A 154 -14.41 15.05 26.05
CA GLY A 154 -13.85 16.38 26.18
C GLY A 154 -12.85 16.82 25.15
N SER A 155 -13.00 16.55 23.84
CA SER A 155 -12.34 17.46 22.92
C SER A 155 -12.56 17.15 21.43
N ALA A 156 -12.51 18.18 20.63
CA ALA A 156 -12.13 18.16 19.22
C ALA A 156 -10.80 17.41 18.92
N THR A 157 -10.09 16.93 19.95
CA THR A 157 -8.82 16.18 19.85
C THR A 157 -8.98 14.66 19.75
N ASN A 158 -10.16 14.10 20.03
CA ASN A 158 -10.40 12.65 19.92
C ASN A 158 -10.91 12.25 18.51
N ASN A 159 -10.62 13.07 17.54
CA ASN A 159 -10.92 12.74 16.15
C ASN A 159 -9.96 11.66 15.66
N LEU A 160 -10.52 10.57 15.17
CA LEU A 160 -9.73 9.55 14.47
C LEU A 160 -9.43 10.06 13.06
N VAL A 161 -8.18 10.38 12.80
CA VAL A 161 -7.70 10.77 11.47
C VAL A 161 -7.19 9.54 10.75
N VAL A 162 -7.85 9.18 9.67
CA VAL A 162 -7.52 8.04 8.83
C VAL A 162 -6.95 8.55 7.50
N GLN A 163 -5.76 8.10 7.14
CA GLN A 163 -5.21 8.38 5.82
C GLN A 163 -5.98 7.57 4.77
N THR A 164 -6.60 8.23 3.80
CA THR A 164 -7.43 7.58 2.78
C THR A 164 -6.89 7.71 1.36
N SER A 165 -5.87 8.55 1.18
CA SER A 165 -5.08 8.65 -0.05
C SER A 165 -3.66 9.11 0.29
N ILE A 166 -2.75 9.13 -0.68
CA ILE A 166 -1.36 9.59 -0.47
C ILE A 166 -1.30 11.01 0.11
N ALA A 167 -2.25 11.87 -0.25
CA ALA A 167 -2.31 13.28 0.19
C ALA A 167 -3.59 13.65 0.95
N GLY A 168 -4.51 12.70 1.17
CA GLY A 168 -5.83 12.97 1.75
C GLY A 168 -6.12 12.16 3.01
N THR A 169 -6.79 12.81 3.96
CA THR A 169 -7.23 12.20 5.21
C THR A 169 -8.75 12.24 5.32
N TYR A 170 -9.31 11.25 6.00
CA TYR A 170 -10.69 11.19 6.41
C TYR A 170 -10.76 11.31 7.93
N THR A 171 -11.53 12.25 8.43
CA THR A 171 -11.66 12.46 9.87
C THR A 171 -12.99 11.88 10.35
N VAL A 172 -12.91 10.89 11.24
CA VAL A 172 -14.05 10.43 12.03
C VAL A 172 -14.08 11.27 13.29
N HIS A 173 -15.12 12.09 13.42
CA HIS A 173 -15.27 12.93 14.59
C HIS A 173 -15.59 12.09 15.83
N GLY A 174 -14.87 12.32 16.91
CA GLY A 174 -15.11 11.68 18.19
C GLY A 174 -16.52 11.95 18.70
N VAL A 175 -17.11 10.93 19.26
CA VAL A 175 -18.45 10.99 19.85
C VAL A 175 -18.28 11.35 21.32
N ALA A 176 -18.40 12.64 21.65
CA ALA A 176 -18.29 13.07 23.05
C ALA A 176 -19.32 12.33 23.92
N ALA A 177 -18.84 11.81 25.05
CA ALA A 177 -19.65 11.06 26.04
C ALA A 177 -20.81 11.87 26.67
N ALA A 178 -20.94 13.14 26.33
CA ALA A 178 -22.01 14.02 26.81
C ALA A 178 -23.44 13.53 26.50
N ALA A 179 -23.58 12.52 25.62
CA ALA A 179 -24.89 11.93 25.32
C ALA A 179 -25.36 10.91 26.37
N THR A 180 -24.52 10.56 27.33
CA THR A 180 -24.81 9.58 28.37
C THR A 180 -25.04 10.27 29.75
N THR A 181 -25.60 11.46 29.73
CA THR A 181 -25.84 12.29 30.94
C THR A 181 -26.62 11.59 32.06
N VAL A 182 -27.37 10.54 31.72
CA VAL A 182 -28.05 9.71 32.76
C VAL A 182 -27.08 8.75 33.43
N ALA A 183 -26.06 8.27 32.69
CA ALA A 183 -25.08 7.31 33.18
C ALA A 183 -23.82 7.98 33.77
N THR A 184 -23.54 9.23 33.41
CA THR A 184 -22.30 9.92 33.75
C THR A 184 -22.46 11.03 34.76
N ALA A 185 -23.60 11.09 35.47
CA ALA A 185 -23.57 11.86 36.73
C ALA A 185 -22.50 11.23 37.61
N THR A 186 -21.35 11.90 37.74
CA THR A 186 -20.26 11.58 38.67
C THR A 186 -20.76 11.71 40.12
N GLY A 187 -21.90 11.18 40.39
CA GLY A 187 -22.61 11.16 41.66
C GLY A 187 -23.80 10.23 41.56
N THR A 188 -24.26 9.74 42.68
CA THR A 188 -25.46 8.93 42.80
C THR A 188 -26.64 9.62 42.14
N VAL A 189 -27.18 9.09 41.06
CA VAL A 189 -28.41 9.56 40.46
C VAL A 189 -29.52 9.30 41.46
N VAL A 190 -30.23 10.36 41.83
CA VAL A 190 -31.39 10.31 42.72
C VAL A 190 -32.67 10.12 41.88
N ARG A 191 -33.81 9.78 42.52
CA ARG A 191 -35.10 9.58 41.88
C ARG A 191 -35.46 10.64 40.82
N ALA A 192 -35.17 11.89 41.08
CA ALA A 192 -35.48 13.00 40.18
C ALA A 192 -34.72 12.93 38.85
N GLY A 193 -33.53 12.29 38.84
CA GLY A 193 -32.72 12.09 37.64
C GLY A 193 -32.99 10.73 36.94
N ALA A 194 -33.43 9.73 37.69
CA ALA A 194 -33.76 8.41 37.19
C ALA A 194 -35.17 8.35 36.56
N THR A 195 -35.40 9.14 35.54
CA THR A 195 -36.70 9.20 34.83
C THR A 195 -36.65 8.50 33.50
N VAL A 196 -37.78 7.90 33.09
CA VAL A 196 -37.91 7.25 31.76
C VAL A 196 -37.55 8.22 30.64
N ALA A 197 -38.02 9.47 30.75
CA ALA A 197 -37.74 10.49 29.72
C ALA A 197 -36.24 10.83 29.61
N ALA A 198 -35.52 10.86 30.73
CA ALA A 198 -34.08 11.10 30.71
C ALA A 198 -33.31 9.92 30.09
N VAL A 199 -33.69 8.68 30.43
CA VAL A 199 -33.09 7.45 29.85
C VAL A 199 -33.40 7.36 28.35
N ASP A 200 -34.65 7.64 27.93
CA ASP A 200 -35.03 7.65 26.50
C ASP A 200 -34.25 8.69 25.72
N ALA A 201 -34.09 9.89 26.25
CA ALA A 201 -33.28 10.94 25.61
C ALA A 201 -31.80 10.53 25.47
N ALA A 202 -31.22 9.92 26.52
CA ALA A 202 -29.86 9.41 26.48
C ALA A 202 -29.71 8.27 25.47
N GLY A 203 -30.64 7.31 25.46
CA GLY A 203 -30.67 6.21 24.49
C GLY A 203 -30.80 6.69 23.03
N ALA A 204 -31.73 7.61 22.77
CA ALA A 204 -31.91 8.20 21.44
C ALA A 204 -30.63 8.92 20.96
N ALA A 205 -30.02 9.74 21.81
CA ALA A 205 -28.78 10.44 21.51
C ALA A 205 -27.64 9.44 21.26
N PHE A 206 -27.52 8.40 22.06
CA PHE A 206 -26.48 7.36 21.90
C PHE A 206 -26.69 6.57 20.61
N ASN A 207 -27.90 6.12 20.32
CA ASN A 207 -28.22 5.40 19.08
C ASN A 207 -27.94 6.24 17.81
N ALA A 208 -28.21 7.54 17.84
CA ALA A 208 -27.85 8.45 16.75
C ALA A 208 -26.32 8.48 16.51
N ARG A 209 -25.53 8.38 17.60
CA ARG A 209 -24.06 8.30 17.50
C ARG A 209 -23.59 6.97 16.92
N LEU A 210 -24.19 5.85 17.35
CA LEU A 210 -23.91 4.54 16.77
C LEU A 210 -24.23 4.50 15.27
N ALA A 211 -25.36 5.08 14.86
CA ALA A 211 -25.71 5.19 13.44
C ALA A 211 -24.66 6.00 12.65
N THR A 212 -24.14 7.08 13.23
CA THR A 212 -23.06 7.88 12.64
C THR A 212 -21.78 7.07 12.50
N LEU A 213 -21.35 6.34 13.56
CA LEU A 213 -20.18 5.46 13.52
C LEU A 213 -20.35 4.34 12.48
N GLY A 214 -21.52 3.71 12.41
CA GLY A 214 -21.84 2.74 11.36
C GLY A 214 -21.74 3.32 9.94
N SER A 215 -22.13 4.58 9.76
CA SER A 215 -21.98 5.28 8.48
C SER A 215 -20.51 5.56 8.14
N HIS A 216 -19.70 5.90 9.14
CA HIS A 216 -18.26 6.07 8.98
C HIS A 216 -17.57 4.74 8.65
N SER A 217 -17.92 3.63 9.32
CA SER A 217 -17.41 2.29 9.01
C SER A 217 -17.66 1.92 7.54
N LYS A 218 -18.90 2.06 7.06
CA LYS A 218 -19.24 1.84 5.65
C LYS A 218 -18.52 2.79 4.68
N SER A 219 -18.27 4.02 5.11
CA SER A 219 -17.51 4.98 4.30
C SER A 219 -16.04 4.53 4.14
N LEU A 220 -15.40 4.11 5.23
CA LEU A 220 -14.02 3.60 5.20
C LEU A 220 -13.91 2.30 4.37
N GLU A 221 -14.89 1.40 4.46
CA GLU A 221 -14.96 0.20 3.63
C GLU A 221 -14.97 0.54 2.13
N ARG A 222 -15.81 1.49 1.72
CA ARG A 222 -15.83 1.96 0.33
C ARG A 222 -14.51 2.62 -0.08
N GLN A 223 -13.89 3.38 0.83
CA GLN A 223 -12.63 4.04 0.57
C GLN A 223 -11.46 3.05 0.46
N LEU A 224 -11.54 1.85 1.06
CA LEU A 224 -10.54 0.80 0.93
C LEU A 224 -10.47 0.20 -0.48
N THR A 225 -11.58 0.24 -1.22
CA THR A 225 -11.64 -0.35 -2.57
C THR A 225 -10.82 0.45 -3.60
N PHE A 226 -10.78 1.78 -3.47
CA PHE A 226 -10.06 2.64 -4.41
C PHE A 226 -8.53 2.46 -4.37
N PRO A 227 -7.85 2.53 -3.20
CA PRO A 227 -6.42 2.25 -3.09
C PRO A 227 -6.04 0.85 -3.58
N SER A 228 -6.90 -0.16 -3.36
CA SER A 228 -6.65 -1.52 -3.86
C SER A 228 -6.64 -1.56 -5.38
N LYS A 229 -7.67 -1.02 -6.04
CA LYS A 229 -7.72 -0.95 -7.52
C LYS A 229 -6.59 -0.11 -8.10
N MET A 230 -6.22 0.98 -7.43
CA MET A 230 -5.11 1.83 -7.85
C MET A 230 -3.77 1.09 -7.75
N GLN A 231 -3.58 0.30 -6.70
CA GLN A 231 -2.38 -0.54 -6.53
C GLN A 231 -2.28 -1.58 -7.65
N ASP A 232 -3.38 -2.28 -7.96
CA ASP A 232 -3.44 -3.28 -9.05
C ASP A 232 -3.13 -2.63 -10.41
N ALA A 233 -3.65 -1.43 -10.66
CA ALA A 233 -3.38 -0.68 -11.89
C ALA A 233 -1.91 -0.21 -11.98
N LEU A 234 -1.32 0.24 -10.88
CA LEU A 234 0.09 0.62 -10.81
C LEU A 234 1.00 -0.58 -10.99
N GLU A 235 0.68 -1.74 -10.38
CA GLU A 235 1.43 -2.98 -10.54
C GLU A 235 1.43 -3.46 -12.00
N SER A 236 0.25 -3.48 -12.64
CA SER A 236 0.13 -3.77 -14.07
C SER A 236 0.90 -2.75 -14.93
N GLY A 237 0.83 -1.46 -14.56
CA GLY A 237 1.56 -0.39 -15.24
C GLY A 237 3.08 -0.55 -15.14
N VAL A 238 3.58 -0.88 -13.96
CA VAL A 238 5.01 -1.17 -13.74
C VAL A 238 5.43 -2.39 -14.54
N GLY A 239 4.65 -3.49 -14.50
CA GLY A 239 4.93 -4.70 -15.26
C GLY A 239 5.05 -4.39 -16.76
N ASN A 240 4.10 -3.67 -17.35
CA ASN A 240 4.14 -3.29 -18.77
C ASN A 240 5.36 -2.43 -19.15
N LEU A 241 5.94 -1.70 -18.19
CA LEU A 241 7.09 -0.84 -18.45
C LEU A 241 8.43 -1.57 -18.29
N VAL A 242 8.52 -2.49 -17.32
CA VAL A 242 9.82 -3.05 -16.90
C VAL A 242 9.95 -4.55 -17.11
N ASP A 243 8.87 -5.31 -17.33
CA ASP A 243 8.95 -6.76 -17.47
C ASP A 243 9.52 -7.15 -18.85
N ALA A 244 10.23 -8.27 -18.87
CA ALA A 244 10.77 -8.86 -20.07
C ALA A 244 9.85 -9.97 -20.60
N ASP A 245 9.69 -10.03 -21.92
CA ASP A 245 9.14 -11.21 -22.59
C ASP A 245 10.18 -12.34 -22.51
N LEU A 246 10.04 -13.22 -21.54
CA LEU A 246 10.98 -14.31 -21.29
C LEU A 246 11.09 -15.29 -22.47
N ALA A 247 10.02 -15.48 -23.25
CA ALA A 247 10.07 -16.34 -24.44
C ALA A 247 10.99 -15.75 -25.50
N LYS A 248 10.84 -14.44 -25.76
CA LYS A 248 11.68 -13.70 -26.71
C LYS A 248 13.12 -13.60 -26.25
N GLU A 249 13.36 -13.28 -24.96
CA GLU A 249 14.73 -13.16 -24.44
C GLU A 249 15.45 -14.50 -24.34
N SER A 250 14.75 -15.63 -24.07
CA SER A 250 15.32 -16.97 -24.11
C SER A 250 15.73 -17.40 -25.53
N ALA A 251 14.87 -17.10 -26.52
CA ALA A 251 15.22 -17.33 -27.92
C ALA A 251 16.43 -16.49 -28.36
N ARG A 252 16.47 -15.22 -27.92
CA ARG A 252 17.60 -14.30 -28.16
C ARG A 252 18.89 -14.81 -27.50
N LEU A 253 18.81 -15.29 -26.27
CA LEU A 253 19.93 -15.86 -25.52
C LEU A 253 20.54 -17.06 -26.28
N THR A 254 19.71 -17.99 -26.74
CA THR A 254 20.16 -19.16 -27.54
C THR A 254 20.82 -18.71 -28.84
N ALA A 255 20.25 -17.76 -29.57
CA ALA A 255 20.82 -17.21 -30.79
C ALA A 255 22.17 -16.51 -30.52
N LEU A 256 22.30 -15.76 -29.42
CA LEU A 256 23.55 -15.10 -29.06
C LEU A 256 24.63 -16.08 -28.63
N GLN A 257 24.29 -17.17 -27.92
CA GLN A 257 25.22 -18.26 -27.61
C GLN A 257 25.77 -18.91 -28.88
N THR A 258 24.90 -19.21 -29.87
CA THR A 258 25.32 -19.72 -31.16
C THR A 258 26.21 -18.73 -31.90
N LYS A 259 25.81 -17.43 -31.90
CA LYS A 259 26.61 -16.35 -32.52
C LYS A 259 27.97 -16.18 -31.86
N GLN A 260 28.06 -16.34 -30.54
CA GLN A 260 29.33 -16.32 -29.78
C GLN A 260 30.24 -17.47 -30.23
N GLN A 261 29.71 -18.71 -30.35
CA GLN A 261 30.48 -19.86 -30.80
C GLN A 261 31.01 -19.66 -32.20
N LEU A 262 30.17 -19.17 -33.12
CA LEU A 262 30.57 -18.84 -34.48
C LEU A 262 31.61 -17.70 -34.52
N GLY A 263 31.48 -16.71 -33.65
CA GLY A 263 32.45 -15.61 -33.52
C GLY A 263 33.85 -16.10 -33.10
N VAL A 264 33.92 -17.04 -32.16
CA VAL A 264 35.19 -17.65 -31.73
C VAL A 264 35.81 -18.44 -32.89
N GLN A 265 35.01 -19.19 -33.66
CA GLN A 265 35.51 -19.91 -34.84
C GLN A 265 36.00 -18.96 -35.95
N ALA A 266 35.25 -17.88 -36.21
CA ALA A 266 35.63 -16.86 -37.20
C ALA A 266 36.95 -16.16 -36.78
N LEU A 267 37.14 -15.88 -35.48
CA LEU A 267 38.40 -15.34 -34.97
C LEU A 267 39.57 -16.32 -35.16
N GLY A 268 39.34 -17.63 -34.94
CA GLY A 268 40.30 -18.68 -35.22
C GLY A 268 40.73 -18.72 -36.67
N ILE A 269 39.76 -18.68 -37.59
CA ILE A 269 40.01 -18.67 -39.05
C ILE A 269 40.77 -17.40 -39.47
N ALA A 270 40.38 -16.23 -38.92
CA ALA A 270 41.05 -14.97 -39.23
C ALA A 270 42.51 -14.96 -38.75
N ASN A 271 42.81 -15.58 -37.60
CA ASN A 271 44.17 -15.75 -37.12
C ASN A 271 45.00 -16.73 -37.95
N GLN A 272 44.38 -17.82 -38.43
CA GLN A 272 45.06 -18.79 -39.31
C GLN A 272 45.44 -18.21 -40.69
N SER A 273 44.67 -17.28 -41.22
CA SER A 273 44.98 -16.66 -42.51
C SER A 273 46.33 -15.91 -42.50
N SER A 274 46.71 -15.30 -41.41
CA SER A 274 48.02 -14.66 -41.21
C SER A 274 49.18 -15.68 -41.14
N SER A 275 48.94 -16.85 -40.55
CA SER A 275 49.99 -17.89 -40.42
C SER A 275 50.28 -18.60 -41.77
N ILE A 276 49.25 -18.70 -42.64
CA ILE A 276 49.43 -19.27 -44.02
C ILE A 276 50.32 -18.34 -44.84
N LEU A 277 50.13 -17.02 -44.72
CA LEU A 277 51.00 -16.05 -45.41
C LEU A 277 52.44 -16.12 -44.93
N LEU A 278 52.67 -16.28 -43.59
CA LEU A 278 53.99 -16.48 -43.06
C LEU A 278 54.66 -17.78 -43.55
N GLY A 279 53.90 -18.86 -43.74
CA GLY A 279 54.35 -20.14 -44.25
C GLY A 279 54.76 -20.09 -45.72
N LEU A 280 54.25 -19.14 -46.50
CA LEU A 280 54.59 -18.97 -47.91
C LEU A 280 55.94 -18.24 -48.14
N PHE A 281 56.47 -17.57 -47.08
CA PHE A 281 57.72 -16.85 -47.09
C PHE A 281 58.87 -17.60 -46.36
N ARG A 282 58.64 -18.84 -46.00
CA ARG A 282 59.63 -19.80 -45.52
C ARG A 282 60.00 -20.78 -46.64
#